data_bd533dd79801a4435c9b92a5b7732588
#
_entry.id   bd533dd79801a4435c9b92a5b7732588
#
_cell.length_a   1.000
_cell.length_b   1.000
_cell.length_c   1.000
_cell.angle_alpha   90.00
_cell.angle_beta   90.00
_cell.angle_gamma   90.00
#
_symmetry.space_group_name_H-M   'P 1'
#
loop_
_entity.id
_entity.type
_entity.pdbx_description
1 polymer ?
#
loop_
_entity_poly.entity_id
_entity_poly.type
_entity_poly.pdbx_seq_one_letter_code
_entity_poly.pdbx_strand_id
1 'polypeptide(L)'
;MKRARKRLDDARVNAPLISWKVALSIFGIAYLLLVGQAGILASFLDQIPTLIVVLAHYVVCTCVLLAVLFGVFWRYGVGKPLRILSQAARKVAAGDFSVQIPPVRRDGKKDELEVLIEDFNTMARELAGNEMLKSDFIANVSHEIKTPLSIIQSYTKALKDGCVPEAQKEQYMDAILAASSNLSLMVTNILKLNKPENQRIFPAPESYPLGEQLRLCALGFMERWQEKNIAFSIDVADVTVRYDPSLLELVWNNLLSNAIKFTPRGGAIALTSHTEGNKVFVTVRDTGCGMDAQSQQKMFEKFYQGDPSHAAEGNGLGLALVKKVLEIVNGEISVRSSPGEGSAFTVVLETDAASAHIS
;
A
#
# COMPACT_ATOMS: atom_id res chain seq x y z
N MET A 1 33.75 14.79 1.20
CA MET A 1 33.73 13.69 2.18
C MET A 1 32.99 14.01 3.51
N LYS A 2 33.04 15.20 4.10
CA LYS A 2 32.32 15.52 5.38
C LYS A 2 30.77 15.54 5.28
N ARG A 3 30.16 15.84 4.12
CA ARG A 3 28.69 15.81 3.91
C ARG A 3 28.10 14.40 3.75
N ALA A 4 28.87 13.41 3.33
CA ALA A 4 28.42 12.03 3.18
C ALA A 4 28.37 11.28 4.53
N ARG A 5 29.24 11.61 5.50
CA ARG A 5 29.22 11.02 6.85
C ARG A 5 27.97 11.41 7.66
N LYS A 6 27.45 12.60 7.46
CA LYS A 6 26.27 13.11 8.21
C LYS A 6 24.92 12.47 7.79
N ARG A 7 24.89 11.68 6.71
CA ARG A 7 23.68 10.96 6.23
C ARG A 7 23.55 9.53 6.77
N LEU A 8 24.57 9.04 7.48
CA LEU A 8 24.56 7.69 8.07
C LEU A 8 24.20 7.67 9.56
N ASP A 9 24.16 8.82 10.21
CA ASP A 9 23.75 8.90 11.62
C ASP A 9 22.22 8.99 11.67
N ASP A 10 21.58 7.89 12.05
CA ASP A 10 20.14 7.86 12.27
C ASP A 10 19.79 8.69 13.51
N ALA A 11 18.93 9.70 13.33
CA ALA A 11 18.51 10.60 14.40
C ALA A 11 17.74 9.90 15.54
N ARG A 12 17.30 8.65 15.31
CA ARG A 12 16.60 7.81 16.30
C ARG A 12 17.57 7.16 17.30
N VAL A 13 18.87 7.06 16.95
CA VAL A 13 19.89 6.53 17.84
C VAL A 13 20.19 7.54 18.94
N ASN A 14 19.79 7.24 20.16
CA ASN A 14 19.97 8.13 21.32
C ASN A 14 20.85 7.53 22.44
N ALA A 15 21.44 6.36 22.19
CA ALA A 15 22.35 5.70 23.10
C ALA A 15 23.48 4.99 22.33
N PRO A 16 24.71 4.97 22.85
CA PRO A 16 25.79 4.22 22.24
C PRO A 16 25.57 2.70 22.44
N LEU A 17 26.05 1.91 21.48
CA LEU A 17 26.03 0.43 21.52
C LEU A 17 26.68 -0.12 22.81
N ILE A 18 27.73 0.56 23.27
CA ILE A 18 28.39 0.28 24.54
C ILE A 18 27.99 1.36 25.55
N SER A 19 27.24 0.98 26.58
CA SER A 19 26.89 1.91 27.64
C SER A 19 28.15 2.46 28.32
N TRP A 20 28.16 3.74 28.58
CA TRP A 20 29.26 4.43 29.30
C TRP A 20 29.58 3.73 30.65
N LYS A 21 28.59 3.15 31.32
CA LYS A 21 28.81 2.37 32.56
C LYS A 21 29.65 1.12 32.33
N VAL A 22 29.43 0.42 31.22
CA VAL A 22 30.22 -0.75 30.80
C VAL A 22 31.64 -0.34 30.41
N ALA A 23 31.78 0.75 29.66
CA ALA A 23 33.09 1.29 29.34
C ALA A 23 33.88 1.71 30.60
N LEU A 24 33.22 2.37 31.55
CA LEU A 24 33.82 2.75 32.83
C LEU A 24 34.21 1.53 33.67
N SER A 25 33.37 0.47 33.69
CA SER A 25 33.71 -0.76 34.39
C SER A 25 34.94 -1.45 33.79
N ILE A 26 35.04 -1.51 32.47
CA ILE A 26 36.21 -2.05 31.76
C ILE A 26 37.46 -1.23 32.09
N PHE A 27 37.34 0.11 32.06
CA PHE A 27 38.42 1.04 32.42
C PHE A 27 38.85 0.89 33.90
N GLY A 28 37.87 0.76 34.80
CA GLY A 28 38.11 0.52 36.22
C GLY A 28 38.86 -0.77 36.51
N ILE A 29 38.46 -1.86 35.87
CA ILE A 29 39.12 -3.16 35.93
C ILE A 29 40.56 -3.04 35.39
N ALA A 30 40.73 -2.41 34.20
CA ALA A 30 42.06 -2.23 33.63
C ALA A 30 42.98 -1.37 34.54
N TYR A 31 42.42 -0.33 35.15
CA TYR A 31 43.17 0.50 36.15
C TYR A 31 43.59 -0.27 37.38
N LEU A 32 42.68 -1.08 37.98
CA LEU A 32 43.01 -1.92 39.14
C LEU A 32 44.09 -2.93 38.79
N LEU A 33 44.07 -3.50 37.57
CA LEU A 33 45.10 -4.42 37.11
C LEU A 33 46.46 -3.72 36.92
N LEU A 34 46.51 -2.46 36.47
CA LEU A 34 47.70 -1.67 36.36
C LEU A 34 48.28 -1.32 37.76
N VAL A 35 47.44 -0.92 38.72
CA VAL A 35 47.86 -0.68 40.11
C VAL A 35 48.43 -1.93 40.79
N GLY A 36 47.80 -3.08 40.58
CA GLY A 36 48.30 -4.36 41.00
C GLY A 36 49.67 -4.70 40.42
N GLN A 37 49.87 -4.41 39.15
CA GLN A 37 51.16 -4.58 38.49
C GLN A 37 52.26 -3.70 39.08
N ALA A 38 51.94 -2.42 39.33
CA ALA A 38 52.89 -1.47 39.99
C ALA A 38 53.21 -1.93 41.43
N GLY A 39 52.26 -2.46 42.19
CA GLY A 39 52.46 -3.03 43.54
C GLY A 39 53.40 -4.26 43.53
N ILE A 40 53.24 -5.14 42.59
CA ILE A 40 54.14 -6.29 42.41
C ILE A 40 55.57 -5.81 42.07
N LEU A 41 55.68 -4.85 41.17
CA LEU A 41 56.96 -4.25 40.77
C LEU A 41 57.69 -3.67 42.02
N ALA A 42 56.99 -2.89 42.83
CA ALA A 42 57.54 -2.28 44.04
C ALA A 42 57.97 -3.30 45.10
N SER A 43 57.21 -4.43 45.26
CA SER A 43 57.46 -5.43 46.27
C SER A 43 58.66 -6.36 46.01
N PHE A 44 59.03 -6.51 44.72
CA PHE A 44 60.09 -7.45 44.32
C PHE A 44 61.27 -6.77 43.62
N LEU A 45 61.46 -5.45 43.83
CA LEU A 45 62.49 -4.65 43.13
C LEU A 45 63.91 -5.23 43.36
N ASP A 46 64.17 -5.78 44.56
CA ASP A 46 65.49 -6.34 44.94
C ASP A 46 65.68 -7.77 44.47
N GLN A 47 64.68 -8.44 43.88
CA GLN A 47 64.74 -9.83 43.46
C GLN A 47 64.35 -9.96 41.95
N ILE A 48 65.17 -9.43 41.08
CA ILE A 48 64.90 -9.35 39.66
C ILE A 48 64.44 -10.64 38.97
N PRO A 49 65.02 -11.84 39.22
CA PRO A 49 64.55 -13.09 38.57
C PRO A 49 63.13 -13.48 39.01
N THR A 50 62.77 -13.33 40.28
CA THR A 50 61.47 -13.62 40.84
C THR A 50 60.43 -12.63 40.34
N LEU A 51 60.79 -11.35 40.25
CA LEU A 51 59.96 -10.29 39.71
C LEU A 51 59.53 -10.57 38.25
N ILE A 52 60.47 -10.96 37.39
CA ILE A 52 60.17 -11.31 36.00
C ILE A 52 59.11 -12.40 35.88
N VAL A 53 59.24 -13.48 36.65
CA VAL A 53 58.33 -14.64 36.64
C VAL A 53 56.94 -14.23 37.16
N VAL A 54 56.85 -13.51 38.26
CA VAL A 54 55.58 -13.05 38.84
C VAL A 54 54.89 -12.05 37.89
N LEU A 55 55.61 -11.13 37.28
CA LEU A 55 55.07 -10.17 36.35
C LEU A 55 54.56 -10.85 35.06
N ALA A 56 55.28 -11.83 34.54
CA ALA A 56 54.87 -12.59 33.39
C ALA A 56 53.52 -13.35 33.65
N HIS A 57 53.41 -14.02 34.82
CA HIS A 57 52.16 -14.71 35.20
C HIS A 57 51.01 -13.70 35.37
N TYR A 58 51.25 -12.56 35.99
CA TYR A 58 50.25 -11.51 36.15
C TYR A 58 49.73 -11.00 34.78
N VAL A 59 50.63 -10.72 33.85
CA VAL A 59 50.25 -10.27 32.49
C VAL A 59 49.41 -11.32 31.75
N VAL A 60 49.80 -12.62 31.84
CA VAL A 60 49.02 -13.67 31.22
C VAL A 60 47.62 -13.78 31.82
N CYS A 61 47.50 -13.79 33.17
CA CYS A 61 46.22 -13.86 33.85
C CYS A 61 45.32 -12.66 33.49
N THR A 62 45.88 -11.44 33.40
CA THR A 62 45.12 -10.22 33.00
C THR A 62 44.64 -10.31 31.57
N CYS A 63 45.47 -10.76 30.65
CA CYS A 63 45.08 -10.95 29.25
C CYS A 63 43.95 -11.97 29.11
N VAL A 64 44.02 -13.12 29.83
CA VAL A 64 42.98 -14.13 29.83
C VAL A 64 41.68 -13.57 30.39
N LEU A 65 41.75 -12.86 31.56
CA LEU A 65 40.57 -12.23 32.14
C LEU A 65 39.88 -11.25 31.17
N LEU A 66 40.64 -10.37 30.57
CA LEU A 66 40.13 -9.38 29.60
C LEU A 66 39.52 -10.07 28.37
N ALA A 67 40.19 -11.12 27.85
CA ALA A 67 39.66 -11.88 26.71
C ALA A 67 38.31 -12.56 27.05
N VAL A 68 38.18 -13.12 28.24
CA VAL A 68 36.92 -13.73 28.71
C VAL A 68 35.83 -12.67 28.87
N LEU A 69 36.13 -11.54 29.50
CA LEU A 69 35.16 -10.44 29.67
C LEU A 69 34.71 -9.88 28.32
N PHE A 70 35.64 -9.69 27.38
CA PHE A 70 35.32 -9.29 26.04
C PHE A 70 34.47 -10.32 25.29
N GLY A 71 34.81 -11.59 25.41
CA GLY A 71 34.04 -12.69 24.79
C GLY A 71 32.61 -12.77 25.33
N VAL A 72 32.42 -12.61 26.65
CA VAL A 72 31.08 -12.54 27.26
C VAL A 72 30.30 -11.34 26.77
N PHE A 73 30.94 -10.17 26.80
CA PHE A 73 30.32 -8.94 26.31
C PHE A 73 29.89 -9.07 24.83
N TRP A 74 30.81 -9.55 23.97
CA TRP A 74 30.52 -9.73 22.55
C TRP A 74 29.38 -10.73 22.31
N ARG A 75 29.39 -11.82 23.04
CA ARG A 75 28.37 -12.88 22.90
C ARG A 75 26.97 -12.39 23.27
N TYR A 76 26.83 -11.63 24.35
CA TYR A 76 25.53 -11.20 24.87
C TYR A 76 25.10 -9.83 24.34
N GLY A 77 26.02 -8.91 24.11
CA GLY A 77 25.76 -7.56 23.65
C GLY A 77 25.48 -7.46 22.17
N VAL A 78 26.17 -8.27 21.35
CA VAL A 78 26.08 -8.17 19.89
C VAL A 78 25.67 -9.51 19.25
N GLY A 79 26.34 -10.59 19.63
CA GLY A 79 26.20 -11.89 18.97
C GLY A 79 24.81 -12.53 19.12
N LYS A 80 24.22 -12.45 20.31
CA LYS A 80 22.88 -13.01 20.57
C LYS A 80 21.79 -12.24 19.84
N PRO A 81 21.69 -10.91 19.90
CA PRO A 81 20.71 -10.13 19.16
C PRO A 81 20.83 -10.29 17.65
N LEU A 82 22.06 -10.32 17.12
CA LEU A 82 22.30 -10.51 15.69
C LEU A 82 21.82 -11.89 15.21
N ARG A 83 21.98 -12.92 16.04
CA ARG A 83 21.48 -14.28 15.75
C ARG A 83 19.95 -14.30 15.74
N ILE A 84 19.29 -13.61 16.65
CA ILE A 84 17.83 -13.49 16.71
C ILE A 84 17.33 -12.81 15.43
N LEU A 85 17.96 -11.70 15.05
CA LEU A 85 17.63 -10.97 13.81
C LEU A 85 17.81 -11.88 12.57
N SER A 86 18.92 -12.60 12.48
CA SER A 86 19.18 -13.54 11.38
C SER A 86 18.13 -14.66 11.31
N GLN A 87 17.70 -15.20 12.45
CA GLN A 87 16.64 -16.23 12.49
C GLN A 87 15.28 -15.64 12.08
N ALA A 88 14.95 -14.44 12.55
CA ALA A 88 13.74 -13.74 12.15
C ALA A 88 13.72 -13.43 10.65
N ALA A 89 14.84 -12.97 10.10
CA ALA A 89 14.99 -12.72 8.66
C ALA A 89 14.81 -14.00 7.83
N ARG A 90 15.28 -15.14 8.29
CA ARG A 90 15.05 -16.44 7.62
C ARG A 90 13.57 -16.84 7.63
N LYS A 91 12.83 -16.56 8.71
CA LYS A 91 11.40 -16.82 8.79
C LYS A 91 10.62 -15.92 7.82
N VAL A 92 10.94 -14.63 7.79
CA VAL A 92 10.36 -13.70 6.84
C VAL A 92 10.64 -14.13 5.39
N ALA A 93 11.87 -14.57 5.08
CA ALA A 93 12.23 -15.11 3.77
C ALA A 93 11.49 -16.41 3.41
N ALA A 94 11.03 -17.18 4.42
CA ALA A 94 10.20 -18.38 4.24
C ALA A 94 8.69 -18.06 4.16
N GLY A 95 8.29 -16.76 4.20
CA GLY A 95 6.89 -16.32 4.10
C GLY A 95 6.18 -16.14 5.44
N ASP A 96 6.87 -16.29 6.58
CA ASP A 96 6.31 -16.02 7.91
C ASP A 96 6.57 -14.55 8.28
N PHE A 97 5.65 -13.68 7.93
CA PHE A 97 5.72 -12.24 8.22
C PHE A 97 5.16 -11.87 9.60
N SER A 98 4.63 -12.83 10.36
CA SER A 98 4.09 -12.59 11.72
C SER A 98 5.17 -12.36 12.76
N VAL A 99 6.43 -12.61 12.40
CA VAL A 99 7.59 -12.55 13.29
C VAL A 99 7.87 -11.11 13.70
N GLN A 100 7.89 -10.88 15.03
CA GLN A 100 8.34 -9.62 15.62
C GLN A 100 9.46 -9.90 16.62
N ILE A 101 10.49 -9.06 16.61
CA ILE A 101 11.60 -9.14 17.54
C ILE A 101 11.32 -8.17 18.69
N PRO A 102 11.28 -8.63 19.93
CA PRO A 102 11.09 -7.74 21.07
C PRO A 102 12.32 -6.84 21.26
N PRO A 103 12.15 -5.64 21.85
CA PRO A 103 13.26 -4.75 22.14
C PRO A 103 14.29 -5.44 23.05
N VAL A 104 15.55 -5.27 22.70
CA VAL A 104 16.69 -5.83 23.47
C VAL A 104 16.95 -5.00 24.72
N ARG A 105 16.80 -3.69 24.59
CA ARG A 105 16.98 -2.74 25.69
C ARG A 105 15.69 -2.52 26.47
N ARG A 106 15.81 -2.53 27.81
CA ARG A 106 14.68 -2.27 28.72
C ARG A 106 14.65 -0.83 29.26
N ASP A 107 15.65 -0.03 28.93
CA ASP A 107 15.78 1.37 29.42
C ASP A 107 15.11 2.40 28.51
N GLY A 108 14.43 1.98 27.44
CA GLY A 108 13.74 2.86 26.48
C GLY A 108 14.67 3.65 25.58
N LYS A 109 15.99 3.48 25.68
CA LYS A 109 16.98 4.12 24.81
C LYS A 109 17.24 3.27 23.57
N LYS A 110 17.53 3.92 22.47
CA LYS A 110 17.79 3.25 21.19
C LYS A 110 19.27 3.41 20.82
N ASP A 111 19.94 2.27 20.67
CA ASP A 111 21.22 2.18 19.97
C ASP A 111 21.01 1.73 18.50
N GLU A 112 22.08 1.60 17.74
CA GLU A 112 22.04 1.23 16.33
C GLU A 112 21.35 -0.13 16.11
N LEU A 113 21.53 -1.05 17.05
CA LEU A 113 20.92 -2.39 16.99
C LEU A 113 19.41 -2.35 17.26
N GLU A 114 18.98 -1.52 18.21
CA GLU A 114 17.56 -1.33 18.53
C GLU A 114 16.81 -0.67 17.37
N VAL A 115 17.44 0.33 16.71
CA VAL A 115 16.89 0.96 15.51
C VAL A 115 16.78 -0.05 14.35
N LEU A 116 17.80 -0.89 14.16
CA LEU A 116 17.78 -1.95 13.14
C LEU A 116 16.65 -2.97 13.38
N ILE A 117 16.40 -3.34 14.65
CA ILE A 117 15.30 -4.23 15.03
C ILE A 117 13.94 -3.57 14.75
N GLU A 118 13.80 -2.28 15.05
CA GLU A 118 12.58 -1.52 14.77
C GLU A 118 12.29 -1.44 13.27
N ASP A 119 13.31 -1.14 12.46
CA ASP A 119 13.21 -1.11 11.00
C ASP A 119 12.85 -2.49 10.43
N PHE A 120 13.47 -3.54 10.96
CA PHE A 120 13.12 -4.92 10.60
C PHE A 120 11.64 -5.25 10.93
N ASN A 121 11.19 -4.90 12.12
CA ASN A 121 9.80 -5.14 12.53
C ASN A 121 8.80 -4.33 11.68
N THR A 122 9.16 -3.12 11.27
CA THR A 122 8.36 -2.30 10.38
C THR A 122 8.29 -2.93 8.99
N MET A 123 9.42 -3.35 8.43
CA MET A 123 9.47 -4.07 7.15
C MET A 123 8.64 -5.36 7.19
N ALA A 124 8.74 -6.16 8.26
CA ALA A 124 7.97 -7.40 8.41
C ALA A 124 6.46 -7.13 8.44
N ARG A 125 6.00 -6.06 9.12
CA ARG A 125 4.59 -5.64 9.16
C ARG A 125 4.09 -5.19 7.79
N GLU A 126 4.87 -4.41 7.05
CA GLU A 126 4.53 -3.98 5.69
C GLU A 126 4.41 -5.18 4.73
N LEU A 127 5.32 -6.15 4.84
CA LEU A 127 5.25 -7.38 4.05
C LEU A 127 4.02 -8.25 4.43
N ALA A 128 3.70 -8.35 5.74
CA ALA A 128 2.51 -9.05 6.21
C ALA A 128 1.22 -8.41 5.66
N GLY A 129 1.13 -7.08 5.69
CA GLY A 129 0.02 -6.32 5.13
C GLY A 129 -0.15 -6.58 3.63
N ASN A 130 0.94 -6.53 2.87
CA ASN A 130 0.92 -6.78 1.43
C ASN A 130 0.50 -8.22 1.08
N GLU A 131 0.97 -9.22 1.83
CA GLU A 131 0.60 -10.63 1.58
C GLU A 131 -0.87 -10.91 1.97
N MET A 132 -1.36 -10.32 3.05
CA MET A 132 -2.78 -10.38 3.41
C MET A 132 -3.65 -9.77 2.30
N LEU A 133 -3.32 -8.56 1.85
CA LEU A 133 -4.03 -7.91 0.74
C LEU A 133 -4.02 -8.74 -0.54
N LYS A 134 -2.89 -9.41 -0.85
CA LYS A 134 -2.78 -10.30 -2.01
C LYS A 134 -3.62 -11.56 -1.85
N SER A 135 -3.66 -12.14 -0.66
CA SER A 135 -4.48 -13.33 -0.36
C SER A 135 -5.96 -13.00 -0.46
N ASP A 136 -6.39 -11.89 0.16
CA ASP A 136 -7.77 -11.39 0.08
C ASP A 136 -8.15 -11.04 -1.36
N PHE A 137 -7.22 -10.45 -2.13
CA PHE A 137 -7.42 -10.19 -3.55
C PHE A 137 -7.74 -11.47 -4.32
N ILE A 138 -6.93 -12.53 -4.15
CA ILE A 138 -7.13 -13.82 -4.85
C ILE A 138 -8.44 -14.48 -4.43
N ALA A 139 -8.77 -14.47 -3.13
CA ALA A 139 -10.01 -15.03 -2.61
C ALA A 139 -11.24 -14.30 -3.17
N ASN A 140 -11.24 -12.96 -3.15
CA ASN A 140 -12.33 -12.15 -3.66
C ASN A 140 -12.49 -12.27 -5.17
N VAL A 141 -11.39 -12.26 -5.95
CA VAL A 141 -11.41 -12.51 -7.40
C VAL A 141 -12.03 -13.88 -7.70
N SER A 142 -11.64 -14.92 -6.96
CA SER A 142 -12.16 -16.27 -7.15
C SER A 142 -13.68 -16.34 -6.89
N HIS A 143 -14.15 -15.66 -5.85
CA HIS A 143 -15.57 -15.60 -5.52
C HIS A 143 -16.37 -14.84 -6.59
N GLU A 144 -15.87 -13.68 -7.01
CA GLU A 144 -16.51 -12.82 -8.01
C GLU A 144 -16.52 -13.43 -9.42
N ILE A 145 -15.56 -14.28 -9.77
CA ILE A 145 -15.57 -15.09 -11.01
C ILE A 145 -16.58 -16.24 -10.91
N LYS A 146 -16.67 -16.89 -9.75
CA LYS A 146 -17.53 -18.07 -9.57
C LYS A 146 -19.01 -17.73 -9.74
N THR A 147 -19.45 -16.56 -9.28
CA THR A 147 -20.86 -16.14 -9.34
C THR A 147 -21.38 -16.04 -10.79
N PRO A 148 -20.81 -15.21 -11.70
CA PRO A 148 -21.29 -15.14 -13.09
C PRO A 148 -21.10 -16.47 -13.83
N LEU A 149 -20.03 -17.22 -13.54
CA LEU A 149 -19.82 -18.53 -14.13
C LEU A 149 -20.94 -19.52 -13.74
N SER A 150 -21.37 -19.50 -12.47
CA SER A 150 -22.49 -20.33 -12.00
C SER A 150 -23.81 -19.94 -12.65
N ILE A 151 -24.07 -18.66 -12.89
CA ILE A 151 -25.25 -18.16 -13.62
C ILE A 151 -25.24 -18.71 -15.05
N ILE A 152 -24.11 -18.52 -15.77
CA ILE A 152 -23.94 -19.01 -17.13
C ILE A 152 -24.20 -20.53 -17.19
N GLN A 153 -23.56 -21.30 -16.31
CA GLN A 153 -23.72 -22.77 -16.29
C GLN A 153 -25.17 -23.21 -15.99
N SER A 154 -25.78 -22.59 -14.96
CA SER A 154 -27.13 -22.97 -14.54
C SER A 154 -28.16 -22.67 -15.61
N TYR A 155 -28.12 -21.48 -16.21
CA TYR A 155 -29.09 -21.09 -17.25
C TYR A 155 -28.85 -21.82 -18.56
N THR A 156 -27.59 -22.04 -18.96
CA THR A 156 -27.27 -22.88 -20.13
C THR A 156 -27.75 -24.29 -19.94
N LYS A 157 -27.60 -24.88 -18.75
CA LYS A 157 -28.11 -26.22 -18.44
C LYS A 157 -29.62 -26.28 -18.51
N ALA A 158 -30.34 -25.33 -17.90
CA ALA A 158 -31.79 -25.27 -17.94
C ALA A 158 -32.35 -25.15 -19.38
N LEU A 159 -31.71 -24.32 -20.22
CA LEU A 159 -32.06 -24.21 -21.65
C LEU A 159 -31.80 -25.53 -22.40
N LYS A 160 -30.66 -26.19 -22.13
CA LYS A 160 -30.29 -27.46 -22.76
C LYS A 160 -31.24 -28.61 -22.38
N ASP A 161 -31.63 -28.69 -21.11
CA ASP A 161 -32.50 -29.73 -20.58
C ASP A 161 -33.96 -29.52 -20.97
N GLY A 162 -34.29 -28.43 -21.69
CA GLY A 162 -35.65 -28.13 -22.15
C GLY A 162 -36.65 -27.79 -21.05
N CYS A 163 -36.14 -27.47 -19.84
CA CYS A 163 -36.97 -27.17 -18.67
C CYS A 163 -37.49 -25.72 -18.64
N VAL A 164 -37.14 -24.88 -19.63
CA VAL A 164 -37.49 -23.46 -19.68
C VAL A 164 -38.66 -23.25 -20.63
N PRO A 165 -39.77 -22.63 -20.18
CA PRO A 165 -40.86 -22.23 -21.05
C PRO A 165 -40.40 -21.31 -22.19
N GLU A 166 -40.98 -21.41 -23.38
CA GLU A 166 -40.61 -20.64 -24.58
C GLU A 166 -40.56 -19.14 -24.30
N ALA A 167 -41.54 -18.61 -23.56
CA ALA A 167 -41.63 -17.18 -23.16
C ALA A 167 -40.49 -16.69 -22.25
N GLN A 168 -39.72 -17.58 -21.62
CA GLN A 168 -38.62 -17.24 -20.71
C GLN A 168 -37.23 -17.51 -21.29
N LYS A 169 -37.13 -18.14 -22.46
CA LYS A 169 -35.85 -18.48 -23.08
C LYS A 169 -34.98 -17.23 -23.37
N GLU A 170 -35.61 -16.19 -23.87
CA GLU A 170 -34.95 -14.92 -24.16
C GLU A 170 -34.36 -14.29 -22.88
N GLN A 171 -35.12 -14.27 -21.77
CA GLN A 171 -34.66 -13.80 -20.47
C GLN A 171 -33.45 -14.61 -19.96
N TYR A 172 -33.42 -15.92 -20.15
CA TYR A 172 -32.29 -16.76 -19.76
C TYR A 172 -31.06 -16.50 -20.62
N MET A 173 -31.24 -16.28 -21.95
CA MET A 173 -30.15 -15.89 -22.85
C MET A 173 -29.57 -14.51 -22.50
N ASP A 174 -30.42 -13.55 -22.21
CA ASP A 174 -29.99 -12.22 -21.78
C ASP A 174 -29.19 -12.25 -20.46
N ALA A 175 -29.62 -13.06 -19.49
CA ALA A 175 -28.89 -13.25 -18.25
C ALA A 175 -27.51 -13.90 -18.47
N ILE A 176 -27.37 -14.83 -19.41
CA ILE A 176 -26.10 -15.44 -19.81
C ILE A 176 -25.20 -14.40 -20.45
N LEU A 177 -25.73 -13.59 -21.37
CA LEU A 177 -24.96 -12.50 -22.02
C LEU A 177 -24.50 -11.46 -21.02
N ALA A 178 -25.36 -11.02 -20.12
CA ALA A 178 -25.01 -10.07 -19.05
C ALA A 178 -23.91 -10.62 -18.14
N ALA A 179 -24.03 -11.88 -17.70
CA ALA A 179 -23.03 -12.53 -16.84
C ALA A 179 -21.67 -12.68 -17.56
N SER A 180 -21.70 -13.02 -18.87
CA SER A 180 -20.48 -13.12 -19.70
C SER A 180 -19.79 -11.76 -19.88
N SER A 181 -20.56 -10.71 -20.15
CA SER A 181 -20.05 -9.36 -20.31
C SER A 181 -19.43 -8.84 -19.01
N ASN A 182 -20.09 -9.08 -17.87
CA ASN A 182 -19.56 -8.72 -16.54
C ASN A 182 -18.24 -9.45 -16.24
N LEU A 183 -18.15 -10.74 -16.57
CA LEU A 183 -16.94 -11.53 -16.39
C LEU A 183 -15.79 -11.00 -17.25
N SER A 184 -16.06 -10.67 -18.53
CA SER A 184 -15.07 -10.11 -19.45
C SER A 184 -14.53 -8.76 -18.94
N LEU A 185 -15.41 -7.87 -18.47
CA LEU A 185 -15.03 -6.59 -17.90
C LEU A 185 -14.19 -6.78 -16.65
N MET A 186 -14.57 -7.69 -15.76
CA MET A 186 -13.83 -8.02 -14.55
C MET A 186 -12.41 -8.52 -14.87
N VAL A 187 -12.25 -9.47 -15.78
CA VAL A 187 -10.94 -9.98 -16.20
C VAL A 187 -10.08 -8.85 -16.77
N THR A 188 -10.66 -7.99 -17.62
CA THR A 188 -9.97 -6.83 -18.17
C THR A 188 -9.47 -5.87 -17.06
N ASN A 189 -10.31 -5.58 -16.07
CA ASN A 189 -9.97 -4.72 -14.94
C ASN A 189 -8.86 -5.33 -14.08
N ILE A 190 -8.91 -6.64 -13.81
CA ILE A 190 -7.87 -7.37 -13.07
C ILE A 190 -6.53 -7.32 -13.82
N LEU A 191 -6.52 -7.54 -15.12
CA LEU A 191 -5.30 -7.47 -15.95
C LEU A 191 -4.70 -6.06 -15.94
N LYS A 192 -5.52 -5.01 -15.98
CA LYS A 192 -5.07 -3.61 -15.89
C LYS A 192 -4.51 -3.27 -14.51
N LEU A 193 -5.10 -3.78 -13.43
CA LEU A 193 -4.62 -3.58 -12.04
C LEU A 193 -3.30 -4.30 -11.73
N ASN A 194 -3.01 -5.43 -12.40
CA ASN A 194 -1.84 -6.27 -12.12
C ASN A 194 -0.67 -6.06 -13.09
N LYS A 195 -0.77 -5.11 -14.05
CA LYS A 195 0.40 -4.81 -14.90
C LYS A 195 1.53 -4.22 -14.08
N PRO A 196 2.74 -4.81 -14.10
CA PRO A 196 3.91 -4.26 -13.42
C PRO A 196 4.24 -2.87 -13.99
N GLU A 197 4.63 -1.94 -13.14
CA GLU A 197 4.98 -0.56 -13.48
C GLU A 197 6.06 -0.43 -14.57
N ASN A 198 6.84 -1.50 -14.82
CA ASN A 198 7.92 -1.53 -15.79
C ASN A 198 7.51 -1.99 -17.21
N GLN A 199 6.28 -2.44 -17.44
CA GLN A 199 5.79 -2.77 -18.78
C GLN A 199 4.84 -1.69 -19.28
N ARG A 200 5.39 -0.55 -19.71
CA ARG A 200 4.69 0.53 -20.41
C ARG A 200 4.30 0.09 -21.83
N ILE A 201 3.27 -0.72 -21.97
CA ILE A 201 2.52 -0.88 -23.23
C ILE A 201 1.17 -0.19 -23.00
N PHE A 202 1.21 1.12 -22.72
CA PHE A 202 0.07 1.98 -22.93
C PHE A 202 0.24 2.64 -24.29
N PRO A 203 -0.87 2.82 -25.06
CA PRO A 203 -0.83 3.65 -26.24
C PRO A 203 -0.19 5.00 -25.92
N ALA A 204 0.46 5.61 -26.91
CA ALA A 204 1.06 6.92 -26.73
C ALA A 204 -0.05 7.94 -26.37
N PRO A 205 0.19 8.87 -25.42
CA PRO A 205 -0.77 9.92 -25.11
C PRO A 205 -1.07 10.73 -26.37
N GLU A 206 -2.35 10.93 -26.66
CA GLU A 206 -2.83 11.73 -27.77
C GLU A 206 -3.64 12.93 -27.27
N SER A 207 -3.64 14.00 -28.06
CA SER A 207 -4.42 15.21 -27.76
C SER A 207 -5.84 15.03 -28.28
N TYR A 208 -6.85 15.15 -27.40
CA TYR A 208 -8.26 14.98 -27.74
C TYR A 208 -9.18 15.88 -26.90
N PRO A 209 -10.41 16.19 -27.40
CA PRO A 209 -11.39 16.97 -26.67
C PRO A 209 -12.00 16.14 -25.51
N LEU A 210 -11.67 16.49 -24.27
CA LEU A 210 -12.16 15.80 -23.07
C LEU A 210 -13.68 15.90 -22.91
N GLY A 211 -14.26 17.07 -23.22
CA GLY A 211 -15.70 17.29 -23.11
C GLY A 211 -16.51 16.32 -23.98
N GLU A 212 -16.01 15.98 -25.17
CA GLU A 212 -16.65 15.00 -26.05
C GLU A 212 -16.60 13.60 -25.47
N GLN A 213 -15.46 13.18 -24.94
CA GLN A 213 -15.32 11.89 -24.25
C GLN A 213 -16.29 11.77 -23.06
N LEU A 214 -16.39 12.82 -22.24
CA LEU A 214 -17.29 12.84 -21.09
C LEU A 214 -18.76 12.69 -21.51
N ARG A 215 -19.19 13.39 -22.58
CA ARG A 215 -20.55 13.28 -23.15
C ARG A 215 -20.82 11.87 -23.67
N LEU A 216 -19.86 11.26 -24.39
CA LEU A 216 -19.99 9.89 -24.90
C LEU A 216 -20.08 8.85 -23.80
N CYS A 217 -19.22 8.96 -22.77
CA CYS A 217 -19.29 8.08 -21.60
C CYS A 217 -20.64 8.20 -20.88
N ALA A 218 -21.13 9.45 -20.70
CA ALA A 218 -22.44 9.64 -20.11
C ALA A 218 -23.55 8.98 -20.94
N LEU A 219 -23.60 9.25 -22.25
CA LEU A 219 -24.60 8.66 -23.14
C LEU A 219 -24.63 7.11 -23.11
N GLY A 220 -23.49 6.46 -22.88
CA GLY A 220 -23.40 5.02 -22.72
C GLY A 220 -24.22 4.47 -21.54
N PHE A 221 -24.62 5.31 -20.60
CA PHE A 221 -25.46 4.95 -19.46
C PHE A 221 -26.91 5.48 -19.57
N MET A 222 -27.32 6.05 -20.69
CA MET A 222 -28.61 6.75 -20.84
C MET A 222 -29.80 5.86 -20.45
N GLU A 223 -29.86 4.65 -20.90
CA GLU A 223 -30.93 3.69 -20.60
C GLU A 223 -31.07 3.46 -19.10
N ARG A 224 -29.95 3.26 -18.39
CA ARG A 224 -29.94 2.97 -16.94
C ARG A 224 -30.43 4.13 -16.07
N TRP A 225 -30.05 5.38 -16.38
CA TRP A 225 -30.57 6.51 -15.61
C TRP A 225 -32.04 6.83 -15.95
N GLN A 226 -32.47 6.58 -17.21
CA GLN A 226 -33.88 6.74 -17.62
C GLN A 226 -34.79 5.72 -16.91
N GLU A 227 -34.37 4.45 -16.80
CA GLU A 227 -35.10 3.44 -16.02
C GLU A 227 -35.30 3.81 -14.57
N LYS A 228 -34.32 4.49 -13.99
CA LYS A 228 -34.38 4.99 -12.60
C LYS A 228 -35.04 6.36 -12.49
N ASN A 229 -35.46 7.01 -13.57
CA ASN A 229 -35.96 8.40 -13.62
C ASN A 229 -35.00 9.38 -12.95
N ILE A 230 -33.70 9.22 -13.14
CA ILE A 230 -32.66 10.11 -12.58
C ILE A 230 -32.57 11.36 -13.44
N ALA A 231 -32.63 12.55 -12.82
CA ALA A 231 -32.35 13.81 -13.47
C ALA A 231 -30.85 13.94 -13.74
N PHE A 232 -30.44 13.76 -15.01
CA PHE A 232 -29.03 13.82 -15.40
C PHE A 232 -28.72 15.15 -16.09
N SER A 233 -27.73 15.90 -15.58
CA SER A 233 -27.25 17.15 -16.18
C SER A 233 -25.79 17.05 -16.60
N ILE A 234 -25.45 17.64 -17.76
CA ILE A 234 -24.08 17.68 -18.29
C ILE A 234 -23.73 19.13 -18.59
N ASP A 235 -22.72 19.64 -17.89
CA ASP A 235 -22.14 20.95 -18.12
C ASP A 235 -20.62 20.84 -18.14
N VAL A 236 -20.06 20.58 -19.33
CA VAL A 236 -18.65 20.25 -19.49
C VAL A 236 -17.97 21.23 -20.44
N ALA A 237 -16.83 21.76 -20.01
CA ALA A 237 -16.00 22.69 -20.78
C ALA A 237 -15.37 21.98 -22.00
N ASP A 238 -15.26 22.72 -23.08
CA ASP A 238 -14.52 22.27 -24.26
C ASP A 238 -13.03 22.54 -24.06
N VAL A 239 -12.32 21.50 -23.59
CA VAL A 239 -10.90 21.56 -23.29
C VAL A 239 -10.19 20.37 -23.94
N THR A 240 -9.00 20.61 -24.49
CA THR A 240 -8.12 19.54 -25.01
C THR A 240 -7.16 19.09 -23.94
N VAL A 241 -7.02 17.78 -23.80
CA VAL A 241 -6.10 17.14 -22.88
C VAL A 241 -5.22 16.16 -23.64
N ARG A 242 -4.02 15.84 -23.09
CA ARG A 242 -3.09 14.91 -23.71
C ARG A 242 -2.85 13.68 -22.82
N TYR A 243 -3.67 12.67 -23.03
CA TYR A 243 -3.65 11.41 -22.29
C TYR A 243 -3.98 10.22 -23.21
N ASP A 244 -3.92 9.01 -22.69
CA ASP A 244 -4.52 7.83 -23.33
C ASP A 244 -6.04 7.88 -23.07
N PRO A 245 -6.86 8.06 -24.13
CA PRO A 245 -8.32 8.17 -23.98
C PRO A 245 -8.94 6.94 -23.33
N SER A 246 -8.39 5.75 -23.60
CA SER A 246 -8.92 4.48 -23.06
C SER A 246 -8.71 4.33 -21.55
N LEU A 247 -7.67 4.98 -21.00
CA LEU A 247 -7.44 5.02 -19.56
C LEU A 247 -8.42 5.97 -18.86
N LEU A 248 -8.62 7.16 -19.43
CA LEU A 248 -9.56 8.11 -18.83
C LEU A 248 -11.02 7.66 -19.00
N GLU A 249 -11.37 6.99 -20.09
CA GLU A 249 -12.67 6.36 -20.26
C GLU A 249 -13.00 5.39 -19.13
N LEU A 250 -12.02 4.61 -18.65
CA LEU A 250 -12.20 3.74 -17.47
C LEU A 250 -12.53 4.54 -16.21
N VAL A 251 -11.90 5.69 -16.02
CA VAL A 251 -12.18 6.57 -14.87
C VAL A 251 -13.63 7.05 -14.94
N TRP A 252 -14.04 7.61 -16.08
CA TRP A 252 -15.39 8.17 -16.24
C TRP A 252 -16.46 7.12 -16.11
N ASN A 253 -16.30 5.96 -16.78
CA ASN A 253 -17.26 4.87 -16.71
C ASN A 253 -17.42 4.32 -15.27
N ASN A 254 -16.35 4.20 -14.49
CA ASN A 254 -16.45 3.77 -13.10
C ASN A 254 -17.15 4.81 -12.21
N LEU A 255 -16.84 6.09 -12.34
CA LEU A 255 -17.47 7.15 -11.55
C LEU A 255 -18.95 7.30 -11.90
N LEU A 256 -19.31 7.30 -13.19
CA LEU A 256 -20.70 7.39 -13.66
C LEU A 256 -21.51 6.16 -13.26
N SER A 257 -20.96 4.96 -13.41
CA SER A 257 -21.61 3.73 -12.99
C SER A 257 -21.91 3.73 -11.49
N ASN A 258 -20.96 4.18 -10.66
CA ASN A 258 -21.17 4.33 -9.21
C ASN A 258 -22.24 5.36 -8.89
N ALA A 259 -22.23 6.54 -9.53
CA ALA A 259 -23.23 7.56 -9.33
C ALA A 259 -24.64 7.02 -9.64
N ILE A 260 -24.84 6.33 -10.77
CA ILE A 260 -26.11 5.74 -11.17
C ILE A 260 -26.53 4.62 -10.22
N LYS A 261 -25.58 3.78 -9.79
CA LYS A 261 -25.83 2.68 -8.89
C LYS A 261 -26.40 3.17 -7.56
N PHE A 262 -25.75 4.14 -6.93
CA PHE A 262 -26.06 4.60 -5.59
C PHE A 262 -27.12 5.71 -5.52
N THR A 263 -27.49 6.30 -6.65
CA THR A 263 -28.60 7.25 -6.72
C THR A 263 -29.93 6.50 -6.70
N PRO A 264 -30.86 6.86 -5.81
CA PRO A 264 -32.21 6.28 -5.80
C PRO A 264 -33.03 6.73 -7.00
N ARG A 265 -34.16 6.06 -7.26
CA ARG A 265 -35.13 6.48 -8.29
C ARG A 265 -35.60 7.91 -8.03
N GLY A 266 -35.63 8.73 -9.07
CA GLY A 266 -36.01 10.15 -9.00
C GLY A 266 -34.94 11.08 -8.43
N GLY A 267 -33.72 10.57 -8.16
CA GLY A 267 -32.59 11.39 -7.75
C GLY A 267 -31.97 12.19 -8.88
N ALA A 268 -30.83 12.82 -8.62
CA ALA A 268 -30.13 13.67 -9.60
C ALA A 268 -28.64 13.31 -9.69
N ILE A 269 -28.07 13.41 -10.89
CA ILE A 269 -26.62 13.30 -11.17
C ILE A 269 -26.21 14.50 -12.01
N ALA A 270 -25.09 15.12 -11.66
CA ALA A 270 -24.48 16.20 -12.41
C ALA A 270 -23.04 15.84 -12.82
N LEU A 271 -22.75 15.89 -14.12
CA LEU A 271 -21.40 15.81 -14.67
C LEU A 271 -20.97 17.21 -15.10
N THR A 272 -20.00 17.77 -14.40
CA THR A 272 -19.53 19.14 -14.67
C THR A 272 -18.02 19.15 -14.88
N SER A 273 -17.54 20.07 -15.72
CA SER A 273 -16.10 20.35 -15.79
C SER A 273 -15.83 21.83 -15.94
N HIS A 274 -14.74 22.30 -15.36
CA HIS A 274 -14.24 23.67 -15.51
C HIS A 274 -12.72 23.67 -15.53
N THR A 275 -12.13 24.74 -16.02
CA THR A 275 -10.68 24.91 -16.11
C THR A 275 -10.21 26.01 -15.16
N GLU A 276 -9.11 25.78 -14.45
CA GLU A 276 -8.40 26.77 -13.66
C GLU A 276 -6.90 26.71 -13.99
N GLY A 277 -6.40 27.76 -14.67
CA GLY A 277 -5.02 27.78 -15.15
C GLY A 277 -4.75 26.68 -16.18
N ASN A 278 -3.79 25.80 -15.88
CA ASN A 278 -3.45 24.65 -16.71
C ASN A 278 -4.08 23.34 -16.23
N LYS A 279 -5.10 23.39 -15.38
CA LYS A 279 -5.79 22.22 -14.84
C LYS A 279 -7.26 22.21 -15.26
N VAL A 280 -7.78 21.03 -15.54
CA VAL A 280 -9.20 20.76 -15.70
C VAL A 280 -9.71 19.97 -14.53
N PHE A 281 -10.83 20.40 -13.98
CA PHE A 281 -11.55 19.76 -12.87
C PHE A 281 -12.81 19.12 -13.45
N VAL A 282 -12.92 17.79 -13.31
CA VAL A 282 -14.12 17.05 -13.74
C VAL A 282 -14.81 16.53 -12.50
N THR A 283 -16.06 16.92 -12.28
CA THR A 283 -16.83 16.51 -11.10
C THR A 283 -18.06 15.69 -11.52
N VAL A 284 -18.17 14.49 -10.93
CA VAL A 284 -19.39 13.66 -10.95
C VAL A 284 -20.03 13.79 -9.57
N ARG A 285 -21.21 14.42 -9.52
CA ARG A 285 -21.99 14.60 -8.29
C ARG A 285 -23.27 13.79 -8.39
N ASP A 286 -23.62 13.11 -7.32
CA ASP A 286 -24.86 12.36 -7.16
C ASP A 286 -25.62 12.78 -5.88
N THR A 287 -26.93 12.50 -5.85
CA THR A 287 -27.78 12.65 -4.66
C THR A 287 -28.11 11.28 -4.04
N GLY A 288 -27.13 10.42 -4.02
CA GLY A 288 -27.27 9.05 -3.48
C GLY A 288 -27.22 8.96 -1.96
N CYS A 289 -26.95 7.75 -1.47
CA CYS A 289 -26.89 7.49 0.00
C CYS A 289 -25.72 8.19 0.69
N GLY A 290 -24.70 8.65 -0.05
CA GLY A 290 -23.48 9.22 0.52
C GLY A 290 -22.62 8.19 1.27
N MET A 291 -21.57 8.70 1.93
CA MET A 291 -20.59 7.86 2.64
C MET A 291 -20.19 8.49 3.97
N ASP A 292 -20.01 7.67 5.00
CA ASP A 292 -19.42 8.08 6.27
C ASP A 292 -17.88 8.26 6.16
N ALA A 293 -17.25 8.84 7.18
CA ALA A 293 -15.84 9.12 7.20
C ALA A 293 -14.96 7.86 7.09
N GLN A 294 -15.42 6.74 7.64
CA GLN A 294 -14.70 5.47 7.58
C GLN A 294 -14.71 4.90 6.16
N SER A 295 -15.87 4.93 5.51
CA SER A 295 -16.02 4.49 4.11
C SER A 295 -15.21 5.36 3.15
N GLN A 296 -15.16 6.68 3.37
CA GLN A 296 -14.35 7.58 2.55
C GLN A 296 -12.84 7.28 2.64
N GLN A 297 -12.34 6.86 3.80
CA GLN A 297 -10.92 6.48 3.95
C GLN A 297 -10.58 5.19 3.19
N LYS A 298 -11.52 4.24 3.13
CA LYS A 298 -11.30 2.91 2.56
C LYS A 298 -11.82 2.72 1.15
N MET A 299 -12.60 3.64 0.61
CA MET A 299 -13.29 3.46 -0.69
C MET A 299 -12.38 3.20 -1.88
N PHE A 300 -11.09 3.54 -1.80
CA PHE A 300 -10.10 3.25 -2.83
C PHE A 300 -9.34 1.93 -2.59
N GLU A 301 -9.61 1.24 -1.48
CA GLU A 301 -9.05 -0.09 -1.23
C GLU A 301 -9.72 -1.12 -2.15
N LYS A 302 -8.95 -2.09 -2.61
CA LYS A 302 -9.47 -3.15 -3.49
C LYS A 302 -10.51 -3.98 -2.73
N PHE A 303 -11.66 -4.26 -3.40
CA PHE A 303 -12.78 -5.05 -2.86
C PHE A 303 -13.51 -4.43 -1.67
N TYR A 304 -13.21 -3.19 -1.31
CA TYR A 304 -13.96 -2.52 -0.26
C TYR A 304 -15.39 -2.21 -0.71
N GLN A 305 -16.36 -2.58 0.12
CA GLN A 305 -17.79 -2.30 -0.05
C GLN A 305 -18.32 -1.77 1.28
N GLY A 306 -18.85 -0.56 1.28
CA GLY A 306 -19.25 0.15 2.51
C GLY A 306 -20.48 -0.45 3.20
N ASP A 307 -21.42 -1.06 2.45
CA ASP A 307 -22.64 -1.65 3.00
C ASP A 307 -22.89 -3.04 2.39
N PRO A 308 -22.88 -4.10 3.22
CA PRO A 308 -23.17 -5.46 2.77
C PRO A 308 -24.56 -5.65 2.16
N SER A 309 -25.54 -4.79 2.49
CA SER A 309 -26.91 -4.87 1.96
C SER A 309 -27.02 -4.46 0.49
N HIS A 310 -26.04 -3.72 -0.03
CA HIS A 310 -25.91 -3.32 -1.42
C HIS A 310 -24.80 -4.10 -2.18
N ALA A 311 -24.21 -5.12 -1.57
CA ALA A 311 -23.14 -5.95 -2.11
C ALA A 311 -23.52 -6.71 -3.40
N ALA A 312 -24.81 -6.82 -3.74
CA ALA A 312 -25.30 -7.56 -4.92
C ALA A 312 -24.92 -6.89 -6.26
N GLU A 313 -24.45 -5.64 -6.29
CA GLU A 313 -24.21 -4.89 -7.52
C GLU A 313 -22.79 -4.32 -7.68
N GLY A 314 -21.74 -5.05 -7.39
CA GLY A 314 -20.38 -4.58 -7.72
C GLY A 314 -19.29 -5.30 -6.96
N ASN A 315 -18.08 -5.28 -7.49
CA ASN A 315 -16.96 -6.06 -7.02
C ASN A 315 -15.93 -5.26 -6.20
N GLY A 316 -16.21 -4.00 -5.82
CA GLY A 316 -15.29 -3.15 -5.05
C GLY A 316 -13.95 -2.84 -5.74
N LEU A 317 -13.84 -3.06 -7.05
CA LEU A 317 -12.62 -2.80 -7.83
C LEU A 317 -12.64 -1.46 -8.56
N GLY A 318 -13.83 -0.88 -8.79
CA GLY A 318 -14.00 0.29 -9.64
C GLY A 318 -13.22 1.52 -9.16
N LEU A 319 -13.37 1.90 -7.89
CA LEU A 319 -12.65 3.07 -7.35
C LEU A 319 -11.16 2.80 -7.14
N ALA A 320 -10.76 1.57 -6.82
CA ALA A 320 -9.35 1.18 -6.79
C ALA A 320 -8.69 1.31 -8.18
N LEU A 321 -9.42 0.94 -9.24
CA LEU A 321 -8.97 1.12 -10.63
C LEU A 321 -8.88 2.61 -11.00
N VAL A 322 -9.86 3.42 -10.62
CA VAL A 322 -9.82 4.89 -10.80
C VAL A 322 -8.55 5.47 -10.20
N LYS A 323 -8.26 5.15 -8.92
CA LYS A 323 -7.06 5.63 -8.24
C LYS A 323 -5.79 5.19 -8.98
N LYS A 324 -5.70 3.92 -9.39
CA LYS A 324 -4.52 3.40 -10.10
C LYS A 324 -4.32 4.05 -11.47
N VAL A 325 -5.39 4.27 -12.23
CA VAL A 325 -5.31 5.00 -13.52
C VAL A 325 -4.83 6.42 -13.30
N LEU A 326 -5.37 7.13 -12.30
CA LEU A 326 -4.96 8.51 -12.02
C LEU A 326 -3.50 8.60 -11.56
N GLU A 327 -3.00 7.65 -10.79
CA GLU A 327 -1.55 7.54 -10.48
C GLU A 327 -0.70 7.39 -11.75
N ILE A 328 -1.15 6.62 -12.74
CA ILE A 328 -0.45 6.42 -14.02
C ILE A 328 -0.40 7.71 -14.86
N VAL A 329 -1.50 8.46 -14.86
CA VAL A 329 -1.62 9.69 -15.68
C VAL A 329 -1.21 10.96 -14.91
N ASN A 330 -0.69 10.83 -13.68
CA ASN A 330 -0.36 11.92 -12.77
C ASN A 330 -1.56 12.84 -12.48
N GLY A 331 -2.78 12.27 -12.43
CA GLY A 331 -4.00 12.97 -12.06
C GLY A 331 -4.29 12.83 -10.55
N GLU A 332 -5.17 13.68 -10.04
CA GLU A 332 -5.61 13.67 -8.66
C GLU A 332 -7.10 13.38 -8.56
N ILE A 333 -7.56 12.77 -7.48
CA ILE A 333 -8.97 12.62 -7.17
C ILE A 333 -9.26 13.04 -5.73
N SER A 334 -10.34 13.77 -5.56
CA SER A 334 -10.88 14.14 -4.26
C SER A 334 -12.36 13.77 -4.17
N VAL A 335 -12.85 13.55 -2.95
CA VAL A 335 -14.24 13.23 -2.69
C VAL A 335 -14.80 14.13 -1.60
N ARG A 336 -16.07 14.53 -1.76
CA ARG A 336 -16.90 15.15 -0.73
C ARG A 336 -18.19 14.36 -0.65
N SER A 337 -18.49 13.81 0.50
CA SER A 337 -19.69 12.98 0.70
C SER A 337 -20.14 13.08 2.15
N SER A 338 -21.44 13.02 2.37
CA SER A 338 -22.06 12.91 3.68
C SER A 338 -23.22 11.90 3.62
N PRO A 339 -23.45 11.11 4.67
CA PRO A 339 -24.57 10.18 4.67
C PRO A 339 -25.91 10.88 4.41
N GLY A 340 -26.64 10.42 3.39
CA GLY A 340 -27.94 10.97 2.97
C GLY A 340 -27.88 12.20 2.07
N GLU A 341 -26.71 12.80 1.81
CA GLU A 341 -26.54 14.00 0.96
C GLU A 341 -25.91 13.71 -0.41
N GLY A 342 -25.54 12.44 -0.65
CA GLY A 342 -24.87 12.02 -1.87
C GLY A 342 -23.36 12.20 -1.83
N SER A 343 -22.73 12.10 -3.01
CA SER A 343 -21.30 12.20 -3.18
C SER A 343 -20.90 13.09 -4.34
N ALA A 344 -19.75 13.71 -4.26
CA ALA A 344 -19.11 14.45 -5.34
C ALA A 344 -17.65 14.02 -5.47
N PHE A 345 -17.35 13.36 -6.58
CA PHE A 345 -16.00 12.96 -6.96
C PHE A 345 -15.44 13.97 -7.95
N THR A 346 -14.30 14.58 -7.61
CA THR A 346 -13.62 15.55 -8.46
C THR A 346 -12.26 15.00 -8.87
N VAL A 347 -12.07 14.84 -10.19
CA VAL A 347 -10.80 14.46 -10.82
C VAL A 347 -10.14 15.71 -11.36
N VAL A 348 -8.83 15.84 -11.11
CA VAL A 348 -7.99 16.94 -11.58
C VAL A 348 -6.95 16.40 -12.54
N LEU A 349 -6.88 16.99 -13.74
CA LEU A 349 -5.93 16.63 -14.78
C LEU A 349 -5.24 17.90 -15.31
N GLU A 350 -4.05 17.76 -15.88
CA GLU A 350 -3.39 18.85 -16.59
C GLU A 350 -3.98 19.00 -17.99
N THR A 351 -4.17 20.25 -18.42
CA THR A 351 -4.60 20.56 -19.81
C THR A 351 -3.41 20.55 -20.76
N ASP A 352 -3.65 20.27 -22.04
CA ASP A 352 -2.61 20.45 -23.07
C ASP A 352 -2.30 21.94 -23.21
N ALA A 353 -1.04 22.33 -22.97
CA ALA A 353 -0.61 23.75 -22.98
C ALA A 353 -0.87 24.49 -24.32
N ALA A 354 -1.20 23.76 -25.40
CA ALA A 354 -1.55 24.33 -26.69
C ALA A 354 -2.96 24.96 -26.71
N SER A 355 -3.83 24.71 -25.73
CA SER A 355 -5.24 25.15 -25.74
C SER A 355 -5.49 26.51 -25.07
N ALA A 356 -4.48 27.14 -24.44
CA ALA A 356 -4.63 28.35 -23.64
C ALA A 356 -4.69 29.65 -24.46
N HIS A 357 -4.71 29.59 -25.79
CA HIS A 357 -4.64 30.80 -26.70
C HIS A 357 -5.84 30.97 -27.64
N ILE A 358 -6.99 30.34 -27.36
CA ILE A 358 -8.21 30.62 -28.12
C ILE A 358 -9.32 31.00 -27.12
N SER A 359 -9.33 32.23 -26.69
CA SER A 359 -10.48 32.96 -26.11
C SER A 359 -10.55 34.33 -26.68
#